data_3fd43a9a0b20ebc605125a2c5ce35ceb
#
_entry.id   3fd43a9a0b20ebc605125a2c5ce35ceb
#
_cell.length_a   1.000
_cell.length_b   1.000
_cell.length_c   1.000
_cell.angle_alpha   90.00
_cell.angle_beta   90.00
_cell.angle_gamma   90.00
#
_symmetry.space_group_name_H-M   'P 1'
#
loop_
_entity.id
_entity.type
_entity.pdbx_description
1 polymer ?
#
loop_
_entity_poly.entity_id
_entity_poly.type
_entity_poly.pdbx_seq_one_letter_code
_entity_poly.pdbx_strand_id
1 'polypeptide(L)'
;MQIDAASSDERYQIRKLDVTDKNKGFMELLQQLTVCDSVSDEEFQKRFEELRSCGDDHVICVIEDLVLSKIVATGSVFIEKKFIRNCGKVGHVEDVVVDSSARGLQLGKKVIGFLVDHARMTGCYKVILDCSADNKAFYEKCGFKEKEIQMVKYFI
;
A
#
# COMPACT_ATOMS: atom_id res chain seq x y z
N MET A 1 -4.86 -17.91 34.37
CA MET A 1 -3.99 -18.05 33.22
C MET A 1 -4.09 -16.76 32.44
N GLN A 2 -3.16 -15.84 32.63
CA GLN A 2 -3.09 -14.63 31.82
C GLN A 2 -2.56 -15.04 30.46
N ILE A 3 -3.41 -14.95 29.45
CA ILE A 3 -2.94 -14.96 28.06
C ILE A 3 -2.29 -13.60 27.90
N ASP A 4 -0.97 -13.55 27.90
CA ASP A 4 -0.24 -12.37 27.49
C ASP A 4 -0.73 -12.02 26.07
N ALA A 5 -1.45 -10.92 25.97
CA ALA A 5 -1.80 -10.39 24.68
C ALA A 5 -0.47 -10.04 23.98
N ALA A 6 -0.14 -10.79 22.93
CA ALA A 6 0.98 -10.44 22.07
C ALA A 6 0.89 -8.96 21.75
N SER A 7 1.99 -8.21 21.83
CA SER A 7 2.00 -6.80 21.49
C SER A 7 1.42 -6.66 20.08
N SER A 8 0.74 -5.54 19.77
CA SER A 8 0.18 -5.31 18.42
C SER A 8 1.23 -5.46 17.33
N ASP A 9 2.50 -5.15 17.64
CA ASP A 9 3.63 -5.28 16.72
C ASP A 9 3.99 -6.74 16.42
N GLU A 10 3.76 -7.67 17.36
CA GLU A 10 3.99 -9.11 17.13
C GLU A 10 2.86 -9.74 16.32
N ARG A 11 1.63 -9.24 16.45
CA ARG A 11 0.47 -9.75 15.74
C ARG A 11 0.42 -9.28 14.30
N TYR A 12 0.74 -8.03 14.04
CA TYR A 12 0.61 -7.38 12.72
C TYR A 12 1.97 -7.18 12.09
N GLN A 13 2.29 -8.00 11.09
CA GLN A 13 3.59 -7.97 10.41
C GLN A 13 3.48 -7.20 9.10
N ILE A 14 4.32 -6.15 8.97
CA ILE A 14 4.45 -5.42 7.71
C ILE A 14 5.61 -5.98 6.89
N ARG A 15 5.37 -6.20 5.60
CA ARG A 15 6.34 -6.76 4.67
C ARG A 15 5.91 -6.51 3.23
N LYS A 16 6.77 -6.87 2.28
CA LYS A 16 6.39 -6.87 0.86
C LYS A 16 5.38 -7.97 0.55
N LEU A 17 4.57 -7.73 -0.48
CA LEU A 17 3.62 -8.71 -1.00
C LEU A 17 4.35 -9.99 -1.42
N ASP A 18 3.76 -11.14 -1.10
CA ASP A 18 4.19 -12.47 -1.54
C ASP A 18 3.10 -13.09 -2.41
N VAL A 19 3.49 -13.95 -3.33
CA VAL A 19 2.54 -14.60 -4.25
C VAL A 19 1.48 -15.43 -3.50
N THR A 20 1.81 -15.95 -2.32
CA THR A 20 0.89 -16.71 -1.47
C THR A 20 -0.17 -15.86 -0.78
N ASP A 21 -0.03 -14.53 -0.80
CA ASP A 21 -0.96 -13.62 -0.12
C ASP A 21 -2.35 -13.58 -0.77
N LYS A 22 -2.46 -14.01 -2.01
CA LYS A 22 -3.77 -14.19 -2.64
C LYS A 22 -4.66 -15.11 -1.79
N ASN A 23 -4.10 -16.17 -1.22
CA ASN A 23 -4.81 -17.13 -0.36
C ASN A 23 -5.05 -16.60 1.06
N LYS A 24 -4.52 -15.46 1.40
CA LYS A 24 -4.71 -14.78 2.68
C LYS A 24 -5.65 -13.58 2.58
N GLY A 25 -6.48 -13.52 1.55
CA GLY A 25 -7.50 -12.50 1.40
C GLY A 25 -7.03 -11.19 0.79
N PHE A 26 -5.90 -11.16 0.08
CA PHE A 26 -5.38 -9.94 -0.53
C PHE A 26 -6.36 -9.31 -1.53
N MET A 27 -6.95 -10.11 -2.42
CA MET A 27 -7.90 -9.59 -3.42
C MET A 27 -9.20 -9.11 -2.75
N GLU A 28 -9.68 -9.84 -1.75
CA GLU A 28 -10.88 -9.47 -1.00
C GLU A 28 -10.68 -8.16 -0.25
N LEU A 29 -9.47 -7.89 0.23
CA LEU A 29 -9.13 -6.60 0.83
C LEU A 29 -9.26 -5.46 -0.19
N LEU A 30 -8.76 -5.64 -1.40
CA LEU A 30 -8.85 -4.64 -2.46
C LEU A 30 -10.30 -4.34 -2.87
N GLN A 31 -11.22 -5.29 -2.70
CA GLN A 31 -12.64 -5.09 -2.95
C GLN A 31 -13.26 -4.05 -2.01
N GLN A 32 -12.65 -3.80 -0.87
CA GLN A 32 -13.09 -2.73 0.04
C GLN A 32 -12.68 -1.33 -0.44
N LEU A 33 -11.74 -1.26 -1.37
CA LEU A 33 -11.24 0.00 -1.92
C LEU A 33 -12.05 0.43 -3.16
N THR A 34 -12.24 -0.50 -4.10
CA THR A 34 -12.87 -0.22 -5.40
C THR A 34 -13.36 -1.50 -6.06
N VAL A 35 -13.87 -1.36 -7.29
CA VAL A 35 -14.27 -2.51 -8.11
C VAL A 35 -13.05 -3.40 -8.35
N CYS A 36 -13.17 -4.64 -7.92
CA CYS A 36 -12.12 -5.64 -8.01
C CYS A 36 -12.77 -7.01 -8.16
N ASP A 37 -12.88 -7.49 -9.40
CA ASP A 37 -13.43 -8.80 -9.69
C ASP A 37 -12.46 -9.91 -9.24
N SER A 38 -12.94 -11.13 -9.22
CA SER A 38 -12.09 -12.27 -8.91
C SER A 38 -11.02 -12.45 -9.98
N VAL A 39 -9.82 -12.74 -9.55
CA VAL A 39 -8.65 -12.99 -10.41
C VAL A 39 -8.23 -14.43 -10.22
N SER A 40 -7.99 -15.16 -11.32
CA SER A 40 -7.50 -16.53 -11.24
C SER A 40 -6.09 -16.57 -10.64
N ASP A 41 -5.68 -17.72 -10.13
CA ASP A 41 -4.32 -17.91 -9.60
C ASP A 41 -3.27 -17.64 -10.68
N GLU A 42 -3.54 -18.04 -11.92
CA GLU A 42 -2.62 -17.83 -13.04
C GLU A 42 -2.48 -16.33 -13.39
N GLU A 43 -3.60 -15.61 -13.43
CA GLU A 43 -3.62 -14.17 -13.68
C GLU A 43 -2.90 -13.41 -12.55
N PHE A 44 -3.14 -13.79 -11.32
CA PHE A 44 -2.48 -13.18 -10.16
C PHE A 44 -0.97 -13.41 -10.22
N GLN A 45 -0.55 -14.65 -10.45
CA GLN A 45 0.87 -14.98 -10.55
C GLN A 45 1.56 -14.21 -11.67
N LYS A 46 0.92 -14.12 -12.84
CA LYS A 46 1.47 -13.38 -13.98
C LYS A 46 1.66 -11.90 -13.62
N ARG A 47 0.65 -11.25 -13.07
CA ARG A 47 0.75 -9.85 -12.65
C ARG A 47 1.77 -9.67 -11.53
N PHE A 48 1.82 -10.60 -10.57
CA PHE A 48 2.81 -10.57 -9.50
C PHE A 48 4.24 -10.59 -10.06
N GLU A 49 4.51 -11.45 -11.04
CA GLU A 49 5.84 -11.52 -11.68
C GLU A 49 6.16 -10.25 -12.49
N GLU A 50 5.18 -9.69 -13.19
CA GLU A 50 5.34 -8.41 -13.89
C GLU A 50 5.76 -7.30 -12.93
N LEU A 51 5.08 -7.19 -11.79
CA LEU A 51 5.38 -6.18 -10.77
C LEU A 51 6.72 -6.44 -10.09
N ARG A 52 7.02 -7.71 -9.79
CA ARG A 52 8.31 -8.09 -9.19
C ARG A 52 9.48 -7.75 -10.10
N SER A 53 9.32 -7.84 -11.42
CA SER A 53 10.35 -7.49 -12.39
C SER A 53 10.71 -6.00 -12.37
N CYS A 54 9.85 -5.14 -11.82
CA CYS A 54 10.15 -3.72 -11.63
C CYS A 54 11.15 -3.46 -10.49
N GLY A 55 11.43 -4.47 -9.65
CA GLY A 55 12.33 -4.32 -8.51
C GLY A 55 11.89 -3.21 -7.56
N ASP A 56 12.83 -2.37 -7.17
CA ASP A 56 12.57 -1.25 -6.26
C ASP A 56 11.72 -0.12 -6.87
N ASP A 57 11.49 -0.14 -8.17
CA ASP A 57 10.67 0.87 -8.84
C ASP A 57 9.17 0.66 -8.65
N HIS A 58 8.75 -0.49 -8.17
CA HIS A 58 7.35 -0.75 -7.81
C HIS A 58 7.29 -1.73 -6.63
N VAL A 59 6.83 -1.25 -5.49
CA VAL A 59 6.73 -2.04 -4.28
C VAL A 59 5.30 -2.03 -3.75
N ILE A 60 4.78 -3.21 -3.47
CA ILE A 60 3.51 -3.38 -2.77
C ILE A 60 3.83 -3.91 -1.37
N CYS A 61 3.39 -3.21 -0.34
CA CYS A 61 3.49 -3.70 1.02
C CYS A 61 2.15 -4.21 1.52
N VAL A 62 2.21 -5.15 2.43
CA VAL A 62 1.05 -5.72 3.10
C VAL A 62 1.30 -5.76 4.60
N ILE A 63 0.23 -5.75 5.37
CA ILE A 63 0.26 -6.11 6.79
C ILE A 63 -0.55 -7.38 6.94
N GLU A 64 0.11 -8.40 7.47
CA GLU A 64 -0.53 -9.67 7.80
C GLU A 64 -0.91 -9.69 9.28
N ASP A 65 -2.15 -10.06 9.56
CA ASP A 65 -2.58 -10.47 10.89
C ASP A 65 -2.15 -11.93 11.10
N LEU A 66 -1.10 -12.15 11.87
CA LEU A 66 -0.52 -13.47 12.07
C LEU A 66 -1.43 -14.41 12.88
N VAL A 67 -2.36 -13.88 13.66
CA VAL A 67 -3.33 -14.69 14.39
C VAL A 67 -4.39 -15.28 13.44
N LEU A 68 -4.85 -14.47 12.48
CA LEU A 68 -5.87 -14.87 11.51
C LEU A 68 -5.29 -15.40 10.20
N SER A 69 -3.98 -15.30 9.99
CA SER A 69 -3.31 -15.56 8.69
C SER A 69 -4.00 -14.82 7.55
N LYS A 70 -4.27 -13.54 7.76
CA LYS A 70 -5.06 -12.71 6.85
C LYS A 70 -4.34 -11.39 6.57
N ILE A 71 -4.36 -10.97 5.31
CA ILE A 71 -3.88 -9.63 4.93
C ILE A 71 -4.96 -8.61 5.29
N VAL A 72 -4.59 -7.65 6.15
CA VAL A 72 -5.51 -6.66 6.72
C VAL A 72 -5.20 -5.23 6.30
N ALA A 73 -4.10 -4.99 5.63
CA ALA A 73 -3.77 -3.69 5.07
C ALA A 73 -2.82 -3.85 3.90
N THR A 74 -2.86 -2.91 2.97
CA THR A 74 -1.94 -2.86 1.84
C THR A 74 -1.80 -1.44 1.31
N GLY A 75 -0.76 -1.21 0.55
CA GLY A 75 -0.53 -0.01 -0.23
C GLY A 75 0.65 -0.25 -1.14
N SER A 76 0.78 0.58 -2.16
CA SER A 76 1.87 0.47 -3.13
C SER A 76 2.55 1.81 -3.36
N VAL A 77 3.77 1.76 -3.83
CA VAL A 77 4.50 2.93 -4.32
C VAL A 77 5.21 2.54 -5.61
N PHE A 78 5.06 3.34 -6.65
CA PHE A 78 5.90 3.22 -7.82
C PHE A 78 6.77 4.46 -7.97
N ILE A 79 7.97 4.27 -8.54
CA ILE A 79 8.97 5.31 -8.67
C ILE A 79 9.00 5.80 -10.11
N GLU A 80 8.67 7.07 -10.30
CA GLU A 80 8.76 7.72 -11.60
C GLU A 80 10.10 8.43 -11.74
N LYS A 81 10.85 8.09 -12.78
CA LYS A 81 12.14 8.72 -13.10
C LYS A 81 11.89 9.88 -14.05
N LYS A 82 12.42 11.04 -13.69
CA LYS A 82 12.20 12.30 -14.41
C LYS A 82 13.51 12.90 -14.89
N PHE A 83 13.41 13.85 -15.84
CA PHE A 83 14.55 14.71 -16.19
C PHE A 83 14.58 15.98 -15.32
N ILE A 84 13.42 16.50 -14.94
CA ILE A 84 13.35 17.67 -14.06
C ILE A 84 13.98 17.35 -12.70
N ARG A 85 14.34 18.39 -11.95
CA ARG A 85 15.01 18.25 -10.65
C ARG A 85 16.30 17.42 -10.75
N ASN A 86 17.11 17.68 -11.79
CA ASN A 86 18.39 17.00 -12.01
C ASN A 86 18.27 15.49 -12.12
N CYS A 87 17.38 15.03 -13.01
CA CYS A 87 17.04 13.61 -13.16
C CYS A 87 16.46 13.04 -11.86
N GLY A 88 15.56 13.79 -11.24
CA GLY A 88 14.93 13.41 -9.98
C GLY A 88 13.95 12.27 -10.12
N LYS A 89 13.53 11.75 -8.97
CA LYS A 89 12.55 10.67 -8.87
C LYS A 89 11.39 11.11 -7.99
N VAL A 90 10.19 10.64 -8.33
CA VAL A 90 8.96 10.88 -7.55
C VAL A 90 8.34 9.54 -7.19
N GLY A 91 8.01 9.35 -5.92
CA GLY A 91 7.23 8.20 -5.48
C GLY A 91 5.73 8.51 -5.57
N HIS A 92 4.98 7.59 -6.18
CA HIS A 92 3.52 7.65 -6.27
C HIS A 92 2.92 6.59 -5.36
N VAL A 93 2.24 7.01 -4.30
CA VAL A 93 1.53 6.09 -3.40
C VAL A 93 0.13 5.82 -3.95
N GLU A 94 -0.22 4.54 -4.06
CA GLU A 94 -1.45 4.08 -4.67
C GLU A 94 -2.10 2.96 -3.84
N ASP A 95 -3.41 2.81 -4.01
CA ASP A 95 -4.19 1.66 -3.55
C ASP A 95 -4.01 1.34 -2.06
N VAL A 96 -4.06 2.36 -1.22
CA VAL A 96 -3.97 2.19 0.24
C VAL A 96 -5.33 1.81 0.81
N VAL A 97 -5.40 0.68 1.48
CA VAL A 97 -6.62 0.21 2.13
C VAL A 97 -6.31 -0.56 3.41
N VAL A 98 -7.14 -0.35 4.43
CA VAL A 98 -7.12 -1.10 5.69
C VAL A 98 -8.47 -1.79 5.83
N ASP A 99 -8.44 -3.09 6.16
CA ASP A 99 -9.65 -3.88 6.41
C ASP A 99 -10.52 -3.18 7.46
N SER A 100 -11.82 -3.12 7.20
CA SER A 100 -12.77 -2.44 8.09
C SER A 100 -12.73 -2.97 9.54
N SER A 101 -12.42 -4.25 9.71
CA SER A 101 -12.31 -4.90 11.04
C SER A 101 -11.01 -4.55 11.77
N ALA A 102 -10.02 -3.99 11.09
CA ALA A 102 -8.69 -3.68 11.63
C ALA A 102 -8.41 -2.18 11.72
N ARG A 103 -9.42 -1.33 11.55
CA ARG A 103 -9.30 0.12 11.69
C ARG A 103 -9.10 0.52 13.15
N GLY A 104 -8.44 1.67 13.37
CA GLY A 104 -8.16 2.16 14.72
C GLY A 104 -6.87 1.59 15.34
N LEU A 105 -6.12 0.78 14.60
CA LEU A 105 -4.88 0.15 15.06
C LEU A 105 -3.62 0.81 14.48
N GLN A 106 -3.76 1.96 13.84
CA GLN A 106 -2.65 2.70 13.20
C GLN A 106 -2.00 1.95 12.03
N LEU A 107 -2.68 0.97 11.42
CA LEU A 107 -2.13 0.17 10.33
C LEU A 107 -1.93 0.98 9.06
N GLY A 108 -2.86 1.89 8.74
CA GLY A 108 -2.71 2.79 7.60
C GLY A 108 -1.47 3.68 7.72
N LYS A 109 -1.20 4.20 8.90
CA LYS A 109 0.00 4.99 9.17
C LYS A 109 1.29 4.17 8.99
N LYS A 110 1.27 2.89 9.39
CA LYS A 110 2.41 1.98 9.19
C LYS A 110 2.65 1.70 7.71
N VAL A 111 1.58 1.48 6.93
CA VAL A 111 1.68 1.30 5.47
C VAL A 111 2.31 2.54 4.83
N ILE A 112 1.78 3.72 5.12
CA ILE A 112 2.31 4.97 4.57
C ILE A 112 3.78 5.16 4.96
N GLY A 113 4.14 4.92 6.21
CA GLY A 113 5.52 5.01 6.68
C GLY A 113 6.47 4.10 5.90
N PHE A 114 6.07 2.85 5.68
CA PHE A 114 6.84 1.89 4.90
C PHE A 114 7.07 2.38 3.46
N LEU A 115 6.02 2.86 2.80
CA LEU A 115 6.11 3.31 1.41
C LEU A 115 6.92 4.60 1.26
N VAL A 116 6.75 5.54 2.17
CA VAL A 116 7.50 6.80 2.19
C VAL A 116 8.98 6.53 2.45
N ASP A 117 9.30 5.65 3.40
CA ASP A 117 10.68 5.29 3.67
C ASP A 117 11.33 4.62 2.47
N HIS A 118 10.61 3.73 1.77
CA HIS A 118 11.10 3.13 0.54
C HIS A 118 11.42 4.18 -0.53
N ALA A 119 10.51 5.12 -0.77
CA ALA A 119 10.72 6.20 -1.72
C ALA A 119 11.93 7.07 -1.35
N ARG A 120 12.08 7.38 -0.06
CA ARG A 120 13.24 8.16 0.43
C ARG A 120 14.54 7.41 0.19
N MET A 121 14.58 6.11 0.49
CA MET A 121 15.77 5.28 0.30
C MET A 121 16.14 5.10 -1.16
N THR A 122 15.17 5.15 -2.08
CA THR A 122 15.43 5.09 -3.52
C THR A 122 15.79 6.44 -4.13
N GLY A 123 15.86 7.50 -3.34
CA GLY A 123 16.33 8.81 -3.78
C GLY A 123 15.24 9.74 -4.35
N CYS A 124 13.98 9.49 -4.06
CA CYS A 124 12.90 10.38 -4.46
C CYS A 124 13.02 11.74 -3.77
N TYR A 125 12.74 12.83 -4.52
CA TYR A 125 12.71 14.16 -3.91
C TYR A 125 11.34 14.50 -3.31
N LYS A 126 10.31 13.73 -3.65
CA LYS A 126 8.98 13.83 -3.06
C LYS A 126 8.18 12.55 -3.25
N VAL A 127 7.14 12.43 -2.46
CA VAL A 127 6.10 11.40 -2.61
C VAL A 127 4.77 12.12 -2.80
N ILE A 128 3.97 11.66 -3.75
CA ILE A 128 2.63 12.20 -4.00
C ILE A 128 1.59 11.09 -3.91
N LEU A 129 0.36 11.48 -3.62
CA LEU A 129 -0.81 10.60 -3.63
C LEU A 129 -2.07 11.43 -3.88
N ASP A 130 -3.11 10.75 -4.31
CA ASP A 130 -4.45 11.31 -4.40
C ASP A 130 -5.32 10.71 -3.30
N CYS A 131 -6.22 11.49 -2.74
CA CYS A 131 -7.14 11.01 -1.73
C CYS A 131 -8.49 11.71 -1.84
N SER A 132 -9.54 11.08 -1.28
CA SER A 132 -10.81 11.75 -1.10
C SER A 132 -10.70 12.81 -0.01
N ALA A 133 -11.64 13.77 -0.03
CA ALA A 133 -11.70 14.79 1.01
C ALA A 133 -11.81 14.19 2.42
N ASP A 134 -12.51 13.06 2.56
CA ASP A 134 -12.68 12.38 3.85
C ASP A 134 -11.37 11.84 4.42
N ASN A 135 -10.40 11.52 3.57
CA ASN A 135 -9.10 10.98 3.98
C ASN A 135 -8.00 12.04 4.09
N LYS A 136 -8.29 13.27 3.73
CA LYS A 136 -7.29 14.36 3.75
C LYS A 136 -6.65 14.52 5.12
N ALA A 137 -7.45 14.57 6.18
CA ALA A 137 -6.95 14.76 7.54
C ALA A 137 -6.00 13.62 7.97
N PHE A 138 -6.28 12.39 7.55
CA PHE A 138 -5.40 11.25 7.80
C PHE A 138 -4.03 11.46 7.16
N TYR A 139 -3.99 11.86 5.89
CA TYR A 139 -2.73 12.07 5.19
C TYR A 139 -1.98 13.30 5.71
N GLU A 140 -2.68 14.34 6.14
CA GLU A 140 -2.04 15.49 6.79
C GLU A 140 -1.31 15.08 8.07
N LYS A 141 -1.87 14.15 8.86
CA LYS A 141 -1.21 13.58 10.03
C LYS A 141 0.01 12.74 9.66
N CYS A 142 0.07 12.22 8.44
CA CYS A 142 1.24 11.50 7.91
C CYS A 142 2.30 12.45 7.30
N GLY A 143 2.11 13.76 7.38
CA GLY A 143 3.05 14.75 6.89
C GLY A 143 2.80 15.22 5.45
N PHE A 144 1.71 14.83 4.84
CA PHE A 144 1.31 15.30 3.51
C PHE A 144 0.56 16.62 3.61
N LYS A 145 0.57 17.37 2.51
CA LYS A 145 -0.26 18.58 2.36
C LYS A 145 -0.90 18.61 1.00
N GLU A 146 -2.09 19.17 0.94
CA GLU A 146 -2.81 19.35 -0.32
C GLU A 146 -2.02 20.26 -1.26
N LYS A 147 -1.93 19.86 -2.53
CA LYS A 147 -1.22 20.67 -3.51
C LYS A 147 -1.95 20.79 -4.83
N GLU A 148 -2.34 19.67 -5.46
CA GLU A 148 -2.86 19.64 -6.81
C GLU A 148 -4.28 19.04 -6.83
N ILE A 149 -4.94 19.13 -7.98
CA ILE A 149 -6.26 18.55 -8.21
C ILE A 149 -6.10 17.35 -9.15
N GLN A 150 -6.62 16.19 -8.75
CA GLN A 150 -6.67 15.03 -9.62
C GLN A 150 -7.71 15.24 -10.73
N MET A 151 -7.31 14.96 -11.96
CA MET A 151 -8.20 14.93 -13.12
C MET A 151 -8.21 13.50 -13.66
N VAL A 152 -9.36 12.98 -14.05
CA VAL A 152 -9.50 11.61 -14.53
C VAL A 152 -10.32 11.58 -15.83
N LYS A 153 -9.91 10.68 -16.73
CA LYS A 153 -10.65 10.36 -17.95
C LYS A 153 -10.68 8.85 -18.08
N TYR A 154 -11.86 8.26 -17.93
CA TYR A 154 -12.03 6.82 -18.06
C TYR A 154 -12.14 6.43 -19.53
N PHE A 155 -11.66 5.22 -19.86
CA PHE A 155 -11.77 4.62 -21.20
C PHE A 155 -12.73 3.42 -21.20
N ILE A 156 -13.19 3.01 -20.03
CA ILE A 156 -14.15 1.93 -19.83
C ILE A 156 -15.23 2.37 -18.85
#